data_53fc5c126296c4cd65cf43aec8660416
#
_entry.id   53fc5c126296c4cd65cf43aec8660416
#
_cell.length_a   1.000
_cell.length_b   1.000
_cell.length_c   1.000
_cell.angle_alpha   90.00
_cell.angle_beta   90.00
_cell.angle_gamma   90.00
#
_symmetry.space_group_name_H-M   'P 1'
#
loop_
_entity.id
_entity.type
_entity.pdbx_description
1 polymer ?
#
loop_
_entity_poly.entity_id
_entity_poly.type
_entity_poly.pdbx_seq_one_letter_code
_entity_poly.pdbx_strand_id
1 'polypeptide(L)'
;MTVCTPLYAEWLALRGKLTTPVVRTGRSKGTPIQGPLLIAGLAGALTDDIAPGDLVVASEIRYSGRTVPRDEGGGQAGRVVESFAAGLVAGELRRLGLTVHVGPIVTTDHVVESAAERAALAATGAIAVDTESALLAGDDGQTIVVRAIVDNPTQPLKRLGMPARGLKALAQLRRAAPAINAWSAATAERELLLAGPRSFCAGVERAIETVERALDRFGAPVYVRRQIVHNRHVVQDLERRGAVFVEEVDAVPDGSLLVLAAHGVAPAVRAQAAERHLRVIDATCPLVAKVHHEVRRYAARDRTVILIGHPDHEEVVGTMGEAPDHVIVVAGPTEAETVQVPDPTKVGYAMQTTLAVEEATETAAVLRRRFPTLTGPRRDDICYATSNRQAGVREIAEQSDLVIVLGSQNSSNSRRLAEVAEAAGTPAVLVDDASEVELDRLAGARRIGITAGASAPPALVDELVRCLSGLGPVSVTENGTLTEDVRFALPKEVSQP
;
A
#
# COMPACT_ATOMS: atom_id res chain seq x y z
N MET A 1 13.31 12.84 21.04
CA MET A 1 12.61 13.52 19.93
C MET A 1 12.93 15.02 19.99
N THR A 2 13.30 15.62 18.85
CA THR A 2 13.69 17.02 18.75
C THR A 2 13.14 17.64 17.47
N VAL A 3 12.62 18.86 17.55
CA VAL A 3 12.24 19.67 16.36
C VAL A 3 13.23 20.84 16.24
N CYS A 4 13.86 20.96 15.09
CA CYS A 4 14.86 21.97 14.81
C CYS A 4 14.46 22.89 13.66
N THR A 5 14.88 24.18 13.78
CA THR A 5 14.81 25.15 12.69
C THR A 5 16.12 25.92 12.59
N PRO A 6 16.74 26.06 11.39
CA PRO A 6 17.97 26.82 11.23
C PRO A 6 17.84 28.32 11.44
N LEU A 7 16.76 28.93 10.88
CA LEU A 7 16.59 30.38 10.85
C LEU A 7 15.58 30.89 11.89
N TYR A 8 15.76 32.15 12.30
CA TYR A 8 14.83 32.81 13.23
C TYR A 8 13.42 32.94 12.68
N ALA A 9 13.27 33.22 11.38
CA ALA A 9 11.97 33.35 10.73
C ALA A 9 11.20 32.03 10.72
N GLU A 10 11.86 30.90 10.50
CA GLU A 10 11.31 29.54 10.56
C GLU A 10 10.87 29.21 11.99
N TRP A 11 11.73 29.50 12.96
CA TRP A 11 11.42 29.33 14.38
C TRP A 11 10.18 30.14 14.77
N LEU A 12 10.10 31.41 14.32
CA LEU A 12 8.95 32.28 14.58
C LEU A 12 7.67 31.76 13.93
N ALA A 13 7.76 31.14 12.74
CA ALA A 13 6.63 30.55 12.05
C ALA A 13 6.01 29.36 12.83
N LEU A 14 6.85 28.55 13.49
CA LEU A 14 6.44 27.35 14.21
C LEU A 14 6.25 27.56 15.72
N ARG A 15 6.88 28.58 16.29
CA ARG A 15 6.77 28.87 17.72
C ARG A 15 5.30 29.03 18.16
N GLY A 16 4.90 28.37 19.24
CA GLY A 16 3.55 28.39 19.78
C GLY A 16 2.50 27.68 18.95
N LYS A 17 2.91 26.96 17.89
CA LYS A 17 2.09 26.07 17.09
C LYS A 17 2.38 24.60 17.33
N LEU A 18 3.58 24.31 17.84
CA LEU A 18 4.02 22.96 18.15
C LEU A 18 3.88 22.68 19.65
N THR A 19 3.50 21.46 19.97
CA THR A 19 3.46 20.93 21.35
C THR A 19 4.87 20.65 21.87
N THR A 20 5.80 20.34 20.97
CA THR A 20 7.22 20.12 21.28
C THR A 20 8.00 21.41 21.15
N PRO A 21 8.95 21.69 22.07
CA PRO A 21 9.83 22.84 21.93
C PRO A 21 10.63 22.84 20.64
N VAL A 22 10.68 23.98 19.94
CA VAL A 22 11.47 24.15 18.73
C VAL A 22 12.84 24.70 19.08
N VAL A 23 13.88 23.98 18.70
CA VAL A 23 15.28 24.39 18.91
C VAL A 23 15.79 25.11 17.67
N ARG A 24 16.39 26.28 17.86
CA ARG A 24 17.08 27.01 16.79
C ARG A 24 18.54 26.61 16.72
N THR A 25 18.95 25.99 15.60
CA THR A 25 20.30 25.44 15.43
C THR A 25 21.29 26.41 14.81
N GLY A 26 20.80 27.41 14.07
CA GLY A 26 21.65 28.31 13.29
C GLY A 26 21.96 27.76 11.90
N ARG A 27 22.57 28.61 11.07
CA ARG A 27 22.85 28.33 9.67
C ARG A 27 24.21 27.68 9.50
N SER A 28 24.31 26.67 8.63
CA SER A 28 25.56 25.99 8.25
C SER A 28 26.42 25.50 9.45
N LYS A 29 25.76 25.16 10.57
CA LYS A 29 26.39 24.65 11.80
C LYS A 29 25.53 23.57 12.40
N GLY A 30 26.12 22.55 12.96
CA GLY A 30 25.43 21.51 13.72
C GLY A 30 26.32 20.32 14.00
N THR A 31 26.01 19.61 15.08
CA THR A 31 26.48 18.24 15.31
C THR A 31 25.29 17.29 15.09
N PRO A 32 25.52 16.10 14.56
CA PRO A 32 24.46 15.12 14.37
C PRO A 32 23.70 14.85 15.67
N ILE A 33 22.38 14.90 15.58
CA ILE A 33 21.46 14.61 16.70
C ILE A 33 20.96 13.18 16.52
N GLN A 34 21.13 12.36 17.53
CA GLN A 34 20.67 10.98 17.52
C GLN A 34 19.21 10.88 17.99
N GLY A 35 18.51 9.86 17.47
CA GLY A 35 17.10 9.62 17.76
C GLY A 35 16.15 10.48 16.93
N PRO A 36 14.85 10.40 17.17
CA PRO A 36 13.84 11.06 16.34
C PRO A 36 14.07 12.59 16.27
N LEU A 37 14.42 13.04 15.08
CA LEU A 37 14.72 14.44 14.75
C LEU A 37 13.84 14.90 13.57
N LEU A 38 13.21 16.07 13.70
CA LEU A 38 12.58 16.75 12.59
C LEU A 38 13.24 18.11 12.35
N ILE A 39 13.74 18.32 11.14
CA ILE A 39 14.34 19.58 10.69
C ILE A 39 13.34 20.27 9.78
N ALA A 40 12.80 21.40 10.23
CA ALA A 40 11.82 22.18 9.48
C ALA A 40 12.41 23.51 9.06
N GLY A 41 12.31 23.88 7.78
CA GLY A 41 12.88 25.12 7.30
C GLY A 41 12.62 25.41 5.84
N LEU A 42 13.38 26.36 5.29
CA LEU A 42 13.32 26.81 3.92
C LEU A 42 14.38 26.12 3.05
N ALA A 43 14.11 25.95 1.76
CA ALA A 43 15.06 25.40 0.79
C ALA A 43 14.82 25.97 -0.61
N GLY A 44 15.78 25.77 -1.53
CA GLY A 44 15.62 25.99 -2.95
C GLY A 44 15.29 24.71 -3.68
N ALA A 45 14.36 24.72 -4.64
CA ALA A 45 14.15 23.62 -5.55
C ALA A 45 15.24 23.56 -6.63
N LEU A 46 15.60 22.34 -7.04
CA LEU A 46 16.58 22.09 -8.09
C LEU A 46 15.95 21.94 -9.46
N THR A 47 14.62 21.72 -9.52
CA THR A 47 13.83 21.50 -10.72
C THR A 47 12.67 22.49 -10.81
N ASP A 48 12.10 22.69 -12.00
CA ASP A 48 11.02 23.69 -12.21
C ASP A 48 9.61 23.17 -11.90
N ASP A 49 9.44 21.87 -11.77
CA ASP A 49 8.20 21.19 -11.40
C ASP A 49 7.82 21.40 -9.92
N ILE A 50 8.77 21.88 -9.10
CA ILE A 50 8.55 22.24 -7.71
C ILE A 50 8.46 23.75 -7.57
N ALA A 51 7.26 24.25 -7.21
CA ALA A 51 6.99 25.67 -7.14
C ALA A 51 7.32 26.30 -5.77
N PRO A 52 7.68 27.60 -5.72
CA PRO A 52 7.77 28.31 -4.44
C PRO A 52 6.46 28.24 -3.65
N GLY A 53 6.55 27.75 -2.42
CA GLY A 53 5.43 27.44 -1.52
C GLY A 53 5.07 25.98 -1.45
N ASP A 54 5.59 25.11 -2.32
CA ASP A 54 5.48 23.66 -2.15
C ASP A 54 6.36 23.19 -0.99
N LEU A 55 6.03 22.03 -0.45
CA LEU A 55 6.85 21.36 0.57
C LEU A 55 7.64 20.22 -0.06
N VAL A 56 8.86 20.03 0.41
CA VAL A 56 9.68 18.86 0.12
C VAL A 56 9.93 18.12 1.42
N VAL A 57 9.66 16.81 1.43
CA VAL A 57 10.06 15.89 2.49
C VAL A 57 11.21 15.06 1.96
N ALA A 58 12.35 15.07 2.65
CA ALA A 58 13.51 14.32 2.22
C ALA A 58 13.28 12.81 2.37
N SER A 59 13.41 12.05 1.28
CA SER A 59 13.58 10.60 1.35
C SER A 59 15.01 10.22 1.71
N GLU A 60 15.95 11.11 1.33
CA GLU A 60 17.38 10.93 1.48
C GLU A 60 18.05 12.30 1.64
N ILE A 61 19.02 12.40 2.55
CA ILE A 61 19.75 13.62 2.87
C ILE A 61 21.21 13.39 2.47
N ARG A 62 21.71 14.18 1.51
CA ARG A 62 23.05 14.08 0.96
C ARG A 62 23.88 15.30 1.32
N TYR A 63 25.18 15.12 1.55
CA TYR A 63 26.12 16.22 1.76
C TYR A 63 27.05 16.38 0.57
N SER A 64 27.09 17.58 -0.03
CA SER A 64 27.93 17.93 -1.16
C SER A 64 28.95 19.05 -0.85
N GLY A 65 29.09 19.44 0.41
CA GLY A 65 30.09 20.41 0.84
C GLY A 65 31.48 19.79 1.06
N ARG A 66 32.42 20.63 1.54
CA ARG A 66 33.77 20.15 1.91
C ARG A 66 33.68 19.29 3.15
N THR A 67 34.52 18.25 3.21
CA THR A 67 34.65 17.46 4.44
C THR A 67 35.19 18.33 5.59
N VAL A 68 34.39 18.46 6.65
CA VAL A 68 34.73 19.20 7.87
C VAL A 68 34.80 18.19 9.03
N PRO A 69 35.83 18.23 9.89
CA PRO A 69 35.92 17.35 11.06
C PRO A 69 34.69 17.45 11.97
N ARG A 70 34.30 16.34 12.62
CA ARG A 70 33.09 16.28 13.46
C ARG A 70 33.14 17.24 14.66
N ASP A 71 34.28 17.52 15.19
CA ASP A 71 34.55 18.48 16.28
C ASP A 71 34.42 19.95 15.84
N GLU A 72 34.46 20.22 14.52
CA GLU A 72 34.27 21.55 13.93
C GLU A 72 32.86 21.75 13.28
N GLY A 73 31.92 20.83 13.50
CA GLY A 73 30.56 20.91 12.93
C GLY A 73 30.30 19.98 11.73
N GLY A 74 31.18 19.07 11.48
CA GLY A 74 31.18 17.80 10.76
C GLY A 74 30.27 17.51 9.59
N GLY A 75 30.58 17.98 8.39
CA GLY A 75 30.07 17.41 7.14
C GLY A 75 31.08 16.48 6.48
N GLN A 76 30.71 15.29 6.08
CA GLN A 76 31.54 14.37 5.29
C GLN A 76 31.07 14.36 3.85
N ALA A 77 31.92 14.77 2.92
CA ALA A 77 31.60 14.72 1.48
C ALA A 77 31.16 13.31 1.06
N GLY A 78 30.06 13.22 0.32
CA GLY A 78 29.46 11.94 -0.09
C GLY A 78 28.64 11.23 1.00
N ARG A 79 28.44 11.82 2.19
CA ARG A 79 27.53 11.27 3.21
C ARG A 79 26.08 11.25 2.70
N VAL A 80 25.43 10.13 2.89
CA VAL A 80 24.02 9.90 2.57
C VAL A 80 23.33 9.35 3.81
N VAL A 81 22.19 9.95 4.16
CA VAL A 81 21.34 9.50 5.28
C VAL A 81 19.94 9.32 4.74
N GLU A 82 19.38 8.13 4.92
CA GLU A 82 17.99 7.85 4.56
C GLU A 82 17.03 8.37 5.62
N SER A 83 15.83 8.79 5.20
CA SER A 83 14.75 9.29 6.05
C SER A 83 13.61 8.29 6.03
N PHE A 84 13.59 7.33 6.95
CA PHE A 84 12.70 6.17 6.88
C PHE A 84 11.22 6.54 6.98
N ALA A 85 10.84 7.49 7.84
CA ALA A 85 9.45 7.90 8.01
C ALA A 85 9.00 9.03 7.05
N ALA A 86 9.76 9.32 5.99
CA ALA A 86 9.43 10.39 5.04
C ALA A 86 8.04 10.21 4.40
N GLY A 87 7.68 8.97 4.03
CA GLY A 87 6.37 8.64 3.45
C GLY A 87 5.22 8.94 4.40
N LEU A 88 5.34 8.55 5.66
CA LEU A 88 4.34 8.82 6.70
C LEU A 88 4.09 10.32 6.89
N VAL A 89 5.16 11.11 7.02
CA VAL A 89 5.04 12.57 7.21
C VAL A 89 4.52 13.25 5.94
N ALA A 90 4.91 12.81 4.76
CA ALA A 90 4.39 13.33 3.50
C ALA A 90 2.90 13.03 3.33
N GLY A 91 2.44 11.84 3.72
CA GLY A 91 1.02 11.46 3.75
C GLY A 91 0.23 12.42 4.64
N GLU A 92 0.72 12.67 5.86
CA GLU A 92 0.07 13.59 6.81
C GLU A 92 -0.02 15.03 6.27
N LEU A 93 1.05 15.53 5.67
CA LEU A 93 1.06 16.85 5.06
C LEU A 93 0.07 16.97 3.87
N ARG A 94 -0.06 15.92 3.06
CA ARG A 94 -1.02 15.86 1.94
C ARG A 94 -2.47 15.86 2.42
N ARG A 95 -2.77 15.17 3.53
CA ARG A 95 -4.09 15.20 4.19
C ARG A 95 -4.49 16.61 4.64
N LEU A 96 -3.51 17.46 4.97
CA LEU A 96 -3.75 18.89 5.25
C LEU A 96 -3.98 19.74 3.99
N GLY A 97 -4.01 19.14 2.79
CA GLY A 97 -4.18 19.85 1.52
C GLY A 97 -2.94 20.66 1.10
N LEU A 98 -1.75 20.20 1.51
CA LEU A 98 -0.46 20.77 1.11
C LEU A 98 0.09 20.05 -0.12
N THR A 99 0.72 20.79 -1.04
CA THR A 99 1.48 20.19 -2.14
C THR A 99 2.82 19.72 -1.62
N VAL A 100 3.07 18.38 -1.72
CA VAL A 100 4.23 17.73 -1.11
C VAL A 100 4.94 16.83 -2.11
N HIS A 101 6.23 17.09 -2.29
CA HIS A 101 7.15 16.28 -3.07
C HIS A 101 8.03 15.45 -2.11
N VAL A 102 8.34 14.22 -2.47
CA VAL A 102 9.24 13.34 -1.71
C VAL A 102 10.41 12.97 -2.60
N GLY A 103 11.62 13.21 -2.13
CA GLY A 103 12.84 12.91 -2.88
C GLY A 103 14.12 13.31 -2.16
N PRO A 104 15.28 13.01 -2.74
CA PRO A 104 16.56 13.37 -2.15
C PRO A 104 16.75 14.87 -2.02
N ILE A 105 17.31 15.31 -0.88
CA ILE A 105 17.74 16.69 -0.65
C ILE A 105 19.27 16.70 -0.53
N VAL A 106 19.91 17.71 -1.11
CA VAL A 106 21.36 17.92 -0.96
C VAL A 106 21.65 19.13 -0.07
N THR A 107 22.52 18.93 0.92
CA THR A 107 23.04 20.01 1.77
C THR A 107 24.38 20.48 1.23
N THR A 108 24.53 21.79 1.05
CA THR A 108 25.75 22.47 0.62
C THR A 108 26.31 23.37 1.73
N ASP A 109 27.58 23.76 1.66
CA ASP A 109 28.21 24.68 2.62
C ASP A 109 27.91 26.18 2.35
N HIS A 110 27.21 26.46 1.24
CA HIS A 110 26.82 27.83 0.83
C HIS A 110 25.46 27.82 0.14
N VAL A 111 24.90 29.02 -0.07
CA VAL A 111 23.65 29.17 -0.81
C VAL A 111 23.90 29.02 -2.30
N VAL A 112 23.22 28.07 -2.95
CA VAL A 112 23.36 27.82 -4.39
C VAL A 112 22.58 28.88 -5.17
N GLU A 113 23.31 29.77 -5.85
CA GLU A 113 22.73 30.84 -6.68
C GLU A 113 22.91 30.59 -8.19
N SER A 114 23.95 29.87 -8.56
CA SER A 114 24.31 29.59 -9.94
C SER A 114 23.37 28.57 -10.59
N ALA A 115 22.85 28.89 -11.79
CA ALA A 115 22.04 27.97 -12.56
C ALA A 115 22.81 26.69 -12.96
N ALA A 116 24.12 26.84 -13.25
CA ALA A 116 24.98 25.70 -13.61
C ALA A 116 25.16 24.76 -12.43
N GLU A 117 25.36 25.27 -11.22
CA GLU A 117 25.48 24.47 -10.01
C GLU A 117 24.16 23.79 -9.65
N ARG A 118 23.03 24.49 -9.76
CA ARG A 118 21.71 23.86 -9.58
C ARG A 118 21.49 22.70 -10.53
N ALA A 119 21.83 22.87 -11.80
CA ALA A 119 21.73 21.81 -12.80
C ALA A 119 22.65 20.61 -12.48
N ALA A 120 23.87 20.88 -12.00
CA ALA A 120 24.79 19.81 -11.58
C ALA A 120 24.25 19.03 -10.37
N LEU A 121 23.67 19.70 -9.38
CA LEU A 121 23.04 19.06 -8.23
C LEU A 121 21.77 18.29 -8.62
N ALA A 122 20.92 18.85 -9.50
CA ALA A 122 19.73 18.16 -10.05
C ALA A 122 20.12 16.87 -10.80
N ALA A 123 21.22 16.87 -11.55
CA ALA A 123 21.73 15.70 -12.26
C ALA A 123 22.08 14.53 -11.34
N THR A 124 22.27 14.76 -10.04
CA THR A 124 22.44 13.70 -9.03
C THR A 124 21.10 13.03 -8.63
N GLY A 125 19.97 13.52 -9.12
CA GLY A 125 18.63 13.10 -8.74
C GLY A 125 18.06 13.82 -7.50
N ALA A 126 18.81 14.79 -6.93
CA ALA A 126 18.29 15.61 -5.84
C ALA A 126 17.25 16.60 -6.34
N ILE A 127 16.18 16.82 -5.56
CA ILE A 127 15.06 17.69 -5.92
C ILE A 127 15.08 19.03 -5.21
N ALA A 128 15.79 19.15 -4.11
CA ALA A 128 15.95 20.39 -3.35
C ALA A 128 17.36 20.52 -2.75
N VAL A 129 17.73 21.76 -2.39
CA VAL A 129 19.02 22.10 -1.77
C VAL A 129 18.83 22.96 -0.54
N ASP A 130 19.55 22.61 0.53
CA ASP A 130 19.64 23.39 1.77
C ASP A 130 21.09 23.55 2.24
N THR A 131 21.29 24.10 3.44
CA THR A 131 22.62 24.35 4.01
C THR A 131 22.84 23.69 5.38
N GLU A 132 21.90 22.89 5.90
CA GLU A 132 21.95 22.40 7.29
C GLU A 132 21.59 20.92 7.50
N SER A 133 20.69 20.35 6.68
CA SER A 133 20.06 19.07 7.00
C SER A 133 21.07 17.94 7.23
N ALA A 134 22.06 17.78 6.36
CA ALA A 134 23.04 16.71 6.48
C ALA A 134 24.00 16.91 7.67
N LEU A 135 24.15 18.15 8.18
CA LEU A 135 24.99 18.43 9.34
C LEU A 135 24.33 18.04 10.65
N LEU A 136 22.98 18.05 10.68
CA LEU A 136 22.18 17.76 11.87
C LEU A 136 21.69 16.30 11.89
N ALA A 137 21.52 15.68 10.71
CA ALA A 137 20.97 14.33 10.58
C ALA A 137 21.83 13.30 11.31
N GLY A 138 21.18 12.43 12.10
CA GLY A 138 21.76 11.20 12.64
C GLY A 138 21.90 10.12 11.57
N ASP A 139 22.63 9.04 11.85
CA ASP A 139 22.82 7.91 10.92
C ASP A 139 21.80 6.76 11.17
N ASP A 140 20.78 7.01 12.01
CA ASP A 140 19.81 6.02 12.49
C ASP A 140 18.52 5.93 11.64
N GLY A 141 18.42 6.73 10.56
CA GLY A 141 17.23 6.79 9.71
C GLY A 141 16.02 7.51 10.33
N GLN A 142 16.16 8.05 11.56
CA GLN A 142 15.09 8.69 12.32
C GLN A 142 15.02 10.21 12.10
N THR A 143 15.79 10.74 11.13
CA THR A 143 15.75 12.16 10.77
C THR A 143 14.72 12.41 9.68
N ILE A 144 13.77 13.31 9.95
CA ILE A 144 12.82 13.85 8.99
C ILE A 144 13.22 15.27 8.62
N VAL A 145 13.19 15.59 7.33
CA VAL A 145 13.41 16.95 6.84
C VAL A 145 12.18 17.42 6.08
N VAL A 146 11.61 18.52 6.51
CA VAL A 146 10.49 19.21 5.86
C VAL A 146 10.94 20.59 5.41
N ARG A 147 11.01 20.83 4.11
CA ARG A 147 11.47 22.10 3.54
C ARG A 147 10.34 22.78 2.75
N ALA A 148 10.07 24.04 3.05
CA ALA A 148 9.21 24.89 2.25
C ALA A 148 10.03 25.62 1.19
N ILE A 149 9.66 25.49 -0.07
CA ILE A 149 10.46 26.00 -1.19
C ILE A 149 10.24 27.49 -1.35
N VAL A 150 11.35 28.25 -1.44
CA VAL A 150 11.36 29.71 -1.61
C VAL A 150 11.71 30.15 -3.03
N ASP A 151 12.47 29.31 -3.75
CA ASP A 151 12.95 29.59 -5.11
C ASP A 151 13.16 28.28 -5.91
N ASN A 152 13.18 28.42 -7.22
CA ASN A 152 13.47 27.36 -8.18
C ASN A 152 14.29 27.95 -9.36
N PRO A 153 14.71 27.16 -10.35
CA PRO A 153 15.51 27.64 -11.47
C PRO A 153 14.88 28.82 -12.24
N THR A 154 13.56 28.82 -12.45
CA THR A 154 12.85 29.93 -13.14
C THR A 154 12.57 31.14 -12.27
N GLN A 155 12.57 30.99 -10.95
CA GLN A 155 12.30 32.03 -9.96
C GLN A 155 13.43 32.09 -8.90
N PRO A 156 14.67 32.45 -9.28
CA PRO A 156 15.82 32.43 -8.37
C PRO A 156 15.73 33.49 -7.25
N LEU A 157 16.52 33.31 -6.20
CA LEU A 157 16.50 34.17 -4.99
C LEU A 157 16.65 35.66 -5.30
N LYS A 158 17.55 36.04 -6.22
CA LYS A 158 17.84 37.43 -6.56
C LYS A 158 16.77 38.10 -7.42
N ARG A 159 15.66 37.41 -7.79
CA ARG A 159 14.59 38.00 -8.60
C ARG A 159 13.60 38.79 -7.75
N LEU A 160 13.02 39.82 -8.36
CA LEU A 160 11.89 40.60 -7.77
C LEU A 160 10.79 39.64 -7.27
N GLY A 161 10.24 39.90 -6.07
CA GLY A 161 9.23 39.05 -5.45
C GLY A 161 9.74 38.00 -4.43
N MET A 162 11.04 37.94 -4.19
CA MET A 162 11.61 37.03 -3.19
C MET A 162 10.96 37.16 -1.80
N PRO A 163 10.72 38.37 -1.23
CA PRO A 163 10.08 38.50 0.07
C PRO A 163 8.67 37.92 0.10
N ALA A 164 7.88 38.05 -0.96
CA ALA A 164 6.54 37.48 -1.05
C ALA A 164 6.62 35.92 -1.11
N ARG A 165 7.56 35.35 -1.88
CA ARG A 165 7.80 33.91 -1.91
C ARG A 165 8.26 33.38 -0.56
N GLY A 166 9.16 34.09 0.12
CA GLY A 166 9.60 33.75 1.48
C GLY A 166 8.43 33.74 2.48
N LEU A 167 7.57 34.75 2.45
CA LEU A 167 6.36 34.78 3.29
C LEU A 167 5.40 33.64 2.96
N LYS A 168 5.20 33.32 1.65
CA LYS A 168 4.39 32.19 1.23
C LYS A 168 4.96 30.86 1.78
N ALA A 169 6.26 30.64 1.64
CA ALA A 169 6.92 29.44 2.14
C ALA A 169 6.80 29.29 3.67
N LEU A 170 7.03 30.38 4.43
CA LEU A 170 6.83 30.40 5.88
C LEU A 170 5.38 30.14 6.28
N ALA A 171 4.39 30.64 5.51
CA ALA A 171 2.98 30.36 5.73
C ALA A 171 2.67 28.87 5.53
N GLN A 172 3.25 28.22 4.52
CA GLN A 172 3.07 26.77 4.31
C GLN A 172 3.76 25.96 5.40
N LEU A 173 4.96 26.36 5.82
CA LEU A 173 5.63 25.72 6.96
C LEU A 173 4.77 25.83 8.25
N ARG A 174 4.12 26.96 8.48
CA ARG A 174 3.17 27.11 9.59
C ARG A 174 1.94 26.22 9.45
N ARG A 175 1.43 26.02 8.23
CA ARG A 175 0.31 25.09 7.96
C ARG A 175 0.71 23.62 8.18
N ALA A 176 2.00 23.30 8.08
CA ALA A 176 2.52 21.97 8.36
C ALA A 176 2.56 21.63 9.86
N ALA A 177 2.35 22.59 10.76
CA ALA A 177 2.45 22.38 12.20
C ALA A 177 1.60 21.22 12.75
N PRO A 178 0.34 20.98 12.32
CA PRO A 178 -0.41 19.82 12.78
C PRO A 178 0.27 18.48 12.45
N ALA A 179 0.82 18.33 11.23
CA ALA A 179 1.55 17.12 10.83
C ALA A 179 2.84 16.93 11.65
N ILE A 180 3.54 18.00 11.99
CA ILE A 180 4.72 17.96 12.87
C ILE A 180 4.33 17.54 14.29
N ASN A 181 3.18 18.01 14.79
CA ASN A 181 2.64 17.58 16.09
C ASN A 181 2.24 16.10 16.06
N ALA A 182 1.57 15.63 15.00
CA ALA A 182 1.20 14.23 14.83
C ALA A 182 2.45 13.33 14.76
N TRP A 183 3.49 13.72 14.01
CA TRP A 183 4.79 13.04 14.00
C TRP A 183 5.39 12.96 15.41
N SER A 184 5.37 14.09 16.12
CA SER A 184 5.90 14.17 17.48
C SER A 184 5.17 13.24 18.44
N ALA A 185 3.84 13.17 18.37
CA ALA A 185 3.01 12.27 19.18
C ALA A 185 3.19 10.79 18.79
N ALA A 186 3.49 10.54 17.51
CA ALA A 186 3.74 9.20 17.00
C ALA A 186 5.16 8.68 17.27
N THR A 187 6.11 9.51 17.72
CA THR A 187 7.45 9.01 18.03
C THR A 187 7.47 8.18 19.31
N ALA A 188 7.90 6.92 19.20
CA ALA A 188 7.95 5.98 20.33
C ALA A 188 8.84 4.77 20.02
N GLU A 189 9.32 4.12 21.07
CA GLU A 189 9.78 2.73 20.97
C GLU A 189 8.58 1.80 20.80
N ARG A 190 8.70 0.78 19.91
CA ARG A 190 7.60 -0.13 19.56
C ARG A 190 8.05 -1.57 19.39
N GLU A 191 7.13 -2.46 19.68
CA GLU A 191 7.18 -3.87 19.29
C GLU A 191 6.26 -4.06 18.07
N LEU A 192 6.81 -4.62 16.99
CA LEU A 192 6.07 -4.94 15.76
C LEU A 192 5.86 -6.46 15.69
N LEU A 193 4.61 -6.89 15.68
CA LEU A 193 4.21 -8.29 15.60
C LEU A 193 3.78 -8.59 14.16
N LEU A 194 4.60 -9.36 13.44
CA LEU A 194 4.31 -9.71 12.06
C LEU A 194 3.50 -11.01 12.00
N ALA A 195 2.25 -10.95 11.50
CA ALA A 195 1.43 -12.15 11.34
C ALA A 195 2.00 -13.08 10.24
N GLY A 196 2.04 -14.35 10.51
CA GLY A 196 2.39 -15.39 9.54
C GLY A 196 1.22 -16.34 9.28
N PRO A 197 0.98 -16.73 8.00
CA PRO A 197 1.53 -16.19 6.77
C PRO A 197 0.87 -14.87 6.36
N ARG A 198 1.56 -14.07 5.53
CA ARG A 198 1.09 -12.79 5.00
C ARG A 198 1.54 -12.59 3.55
N SER A 199 1.06 -11.52 2.88
CA SER A 199 1.41 -11.19 1.49
C SER A 199 0.97 -12.25 0.48
N PHE A 200 1.62 -12.30 -0.69
CA PHE A 200 1.19 -13.14 -1.81
C PHE A 200 0.90 -14.59 -1.43
N CYS A 201 -0.21 -15.11 -1.99
CA CYS A 201 -0.51 -16.54 -2.00
C CYS A 201 -0.18 -17.16 -3.36
N ALA A 202 -0.09 -18.48 -3.44
CA ALA A 202 0.25 -19.18 -4.67
C ALA A 202 -0.68 -18.87 -5.86
N GLY A 203 -1.96 -18.55 -5.60
CA GLY A 203 -2.91 -18.13 -6.65
C GLY A 203 -2.58 -16.77 -7.23
N VAL A 204 -2.19 -15.84 -6.37
CA VAL A 204 -1.76 -14.47 -6.74
C VAL A 204 -0.43 -14.50 -7.45
N GLU A 205 0.58 -15.18 -6.91
CA GLU A 205 1.90 -15.34 -7.56
C GLU A 205 1.76 -15.90 -8.97
N ARG A 206 0.96 -16.97 -9.13
CA ARG A 206 0.67 -17.56 -10.44
C ARG A 206 0.06 -16.57 -11.41
N ALA A 207 -0.89 -15.74 -10.95
CA ALA A 207 -1.58 -14.78 -11.81
C ALA A 207 -0.65 -13.66 -12.27
N ILE A 208 0.16 -13.10 -11.36
CA ILE A 208 1.17 -12.09 -11.67
C ILE A 208 2.20 -12.65 -12.64
N GLU A 209 2.80 -13.80 -12.32
CA GLU A 209 3.80 -14.46 -13.17
C GLU A 209 3.24 -14.78 -14.57
N THR A 210 1.94 -15.08 -14.67
CA THR A 210 1.28 -15.30 -15.98
C THR A 210 1.36 -14.06 -16.86
N VAL A 211 1.09 -12.86 -16.32
CA VAL A 211 1.18 -11.61 -17.09
C VAL A 211 2.64 -11.26 -17.41
N GLU A 212 3.55 -11.42 -16.46
CA GLU A 212 4.98 -11.18 -16.64
C GLU A 212 5.54 -12.02 -17.79
N ARG A 213 5.30 -13.33 -17.75
CA ARG A 213 5.73 -14.24 -18.81
C ARG A 213 5.03 -13.99 -20.14
N ALA A 214 3.77 -13.54 -20.12
CA ALA A 214 3.09 -13.13 -21.35
C ALA A 214 3.77 -11.91 -21.98
N LEU A 215 4.16 -10.91 -21.18
CA LEU A 215 4.94 -9.74 -21.63
C LEU A 215 6.30 -10.15 -22.18
N ASP A 216 7.03 -11.03 -21.49
CA ASP A 216 8.35 -11.50 -21.91
C ASP A 216 8.29 -12.30 -23.24
N ARG A 217 7.26 -13.14 -23.39
CA ARG A 217 7.13 -14.05 -24.54
C ARG A 217 6.51 -13.41 -25.78
N PHE A 218 5.51 -12.57 -25.60
CA PHE A 218 4.71 -12.03 -26.71
C PHE A 218 4.96 -10.55 -26.95
N GLY A 219 5.65 -9.87 -26.02
CA GLY A 219 5.87 -8.44 -26.06
C GLY A 219 4.63 -7.64 -25.65
N ALA A 220 4.84 -6.35 -25.42
CA ALA A 220 3.75 -5.40 -25.15
C ALA A 220 3.02 -5.01 -26.45
N PRO A 221 1.71 -4.70 -26.39
CA PRO A 221 0.84 -4.72 -25.22
C PRO A 221 0.29 -6.11 -24.91
N VAL A 222 0.16 -6.43 -23.61
CA VAL A 222 -0.64 -7.56 -23.10
C VAL A 222 -1.87 -6.98 -22.42
N TYR A 223 -3.06 -7.30 -22.93
CA TYR A 223 -4.31 -6.82 -22.32
C TYR A 223 -4.68 -7.70 -21.14
N VAL A 224 -5.16 -7.09 -20.05
CA VAL A 224 -5.63 -7.78 -18.86
C VAL A 224 -7.04 -7.28 -18.56
N ARG A 225 -8.03 -8.18 -18.49
CA ARG A 225 -9.40 -7.79 -18.15
C ARG A 225 -9.48 -7.55 -16.65
N ARG A 226 -9.90 -6.32 -16.28
CA ARG A 226 -9.95 -5.81 -14.92
C ARG A 226 -8.57 -5.93 -14.25
N GLN A 227 -8.50 -5.89 -12.94
CA GLN A 227 -7.24 -6.08 -12.21
C GLN A 227 -6.86 -7.56 -12.16
N ILE A 228 -5.61 -7.89 -12.49
CA ILE A 228 -5.12 -9.27 -12.40
C ILE A 228 -5.29 -9.83 -10.98
N VAL A 229 -5.06 -9.00 -9.98
CA VAL A 229 -5.33 -9.16 -8.56
C VAL A 229 -5.69 -7.80 -7.96
N HIS A 230 -6.45 -7.74 -6.88
CA HIS A 230 -6.86 -6.48 -6.24
C HIS A 230 -5.71 -5.86 -5.45
N ASN A 231 -4.76 -5.23 -6.15
CA ASN A 231 -3.69 -4.45 -5.55
C ASN A 231 -3.14 -3.42 -6.55
N ARG A 232 -3.21 -2.14 -6.19
CA ARG A 232 -2.80 -1.03 -7.07
C ARG A 232 -1.32 -1.07 -7.42
N HIS A 233 -0.44 -1.48 -6.51
CA HIS A 233 1.01 -1.52 -6.75
C HIS A 233 1.36 -2.59 -7.78
N VAL A 234 0.70 -3.74 -7.72
CA VAL A 234 0.84 -4.82 -8.73
C VAL A 234 0.37 -4.33 -10.09
N VAL A 235 -0.81 -3.69 -10.15
CA VAL A 235 -1.35 -3.16 -11.42
C VAL A 235 -0.40 -2.14 -12.03
N GLN A 236 0.04 -1.14 -11.25
CA GLN A 236 0.97 -0.10 -11.72
C GLN A 236 2.33 -0.66 -12.14
N ASP A 237 2.83 -1.70 -11.48
CA ASP A 237 4.09 -2.34 -11.88
C ASP A 237 3.96 -3.01 -13.24
N LEU A 238 2.90 -3.78 -13.44
CA LEU A 238 2.63 -4.44 -14.72
C LEU A 238 2.33 -3.44 -15.84
N GLU A 239 1.65 -2.33 -15.56
CA GLU A 239 1.44 -1.22 -16.52
C GLU A 239 2.77 -0.62 -17.01
N ARG A 240 3.70 -0.35 -16.09
CA ARG A 240 5.05 0.14 -16.43
C ARG A 240 5.82 -0.84 -17.31
N ARG A 241 5.53 -2.12 -17.23
CA ARG A 241 6.12 -3.18 -18.06
C ARG A 241 5.39 -3.42 -19.38
N GLY A 242 4.24 -2.75 -19.61
CA GLY A 242 3.50 -2.78 -20.87
C GLY A 242 2.21 -3.59 -20.86
N ALA A 243 1.71 -3.98 -19.68
CA ALA A 243 0.33 -4.49 -19.56
C ALA A 243 -0.67 -3.35 -19.74
N VAL A 244 -1.82 -3.63 -20.35
CA VAL A 244 -2.92 -2.69 -20.53
C VAL A 244 -4.16 -3.26 -19.85
N PHE A 245 -4.57 -2.65 -18.76
CA PHE A 245 -5.76 -3.06 -18.03
C PHE A 245 -7.00 -2.45 -18.66
N VAL A 246 -8.01 -3.29 -18.92
CA VAL A 246 -9.30 -2.90 -19.53
C VAL A 246 -10.45 -3.43 -18.68
N GLU A 247 -11.55 -2.70 -18.60
CA GLU A 247 -12.71 -3.12 -17.82
C GLU A 247 -13.43 -4.30 -18.49
N GLU A 248 -13.68 -4.20 -19.80
CA GLU A 248 -14.41 -5.22 -20.54
C GLU A 248 -13.69 -5.63 -21.83
N VAL A 249 -14.07 -6.79 -22.34
CA VAL A 249 -13.44 -7.43 -23.51
C VAL A 249 -13.59 -6.60 -24.80
N ASP A 250 -14.63 -5.80 -24.90
CA ASP A 250 -14.91 -4.94 -26.07
C ASP A 250 -13.87 -3.82 -26.27
N ALA A 251 -13.17 -3.43 -25.21
CA ALA A 251 -12.08 -2.48 -25.28
C ALA A 251 -10.77 -3.08 -25.85
N VAL A 252 -10.68 -4.40 -25.99
CA VAL A 252 -9.47 -5.09 -26.49
C VAL A 252 -9.50 -5.12 -28.02
N PRO A 253 -8.45 -4.71 -28.76
CA PRO A 253 -8.39 -4.85 -30.21
C PRO A 253 -8.49 -6.32 -30.66
N ASP A 254 -9.21 -6.58 -31.75
CA ASP A 254 -9.39 -7.93 -32.27
C ASP A 254 -8.07 -8.65 -32.55
N GLY A 255 -8.01 -9.94 -32.25
CA GLY A 255 -6.80 -10.76 -32.40
C GLY A 255 -5.69 -10.54 -31.37
N SER A 256 -5.88 -9.60 -30.44
CA SER A 256 -4.89 -9.30 -29.38
C SER A 256 -4.79 -10.42 -28.33
N LEU A 257 -3.74 -10.35 -27.51
CA LEU A 257 -3.55 -11.22 -26.36
C LEU A 257 -4.32 -10.67 -25.17
N LEU A 258 -5.18 -11.51 -24.55
CA LEU A 258 -5.98 -11.18 -23.38
C LEU A 258 -5.65 -12.15 -22.25
N VAL A 259 -5.32 -11.64 -21.06
CA VAL A 259 -5.20 -12.40 -19.82
C VAL A 259 -6.47 -12.21 -18.98
N LEU A 260 -7.09 -13.32 -18.55
CA LEU A 260 -8.20 -13.31 -17.61
C LEU A 260 -7.68 -13.40 -16.18
N ALA A 261 -8.26 -12.58 -15.28
CA ALA A 261 -7.79 -12.39 -13.91
C ALA A 261 -7.94 -13.62 -12.99
N ALA A 262 -7.27 -13.58 -11.87
CA ALA A 262 -7.28 -14.65 -10.85
C ALA A 262 -8.67 -14.99 -10.31
N HIS A 263 -9.59 -14.02 -10.31
CA HIS A 263 -10.94 -14.13 -9.76
C HIS A 263 -11.90 -15.01 -10.60
N GLY A 264 -11.47 -15.42 -11.81
CA GLY A 264 -12.29 -16.15 -12.75
C GLY A 264 -13.31 -15.25 -13.48
N VAL A 265 -13.91 -15.79 -14.53
CA VAL A 265 -14.89 -15.08 -15.35
C VAL A 265 -16.03 -16.00 -15.74
N ALA A 266 -17.21 -15.42 -15.97
CA ALA A 266 -18.34 -16.14 -16.54
C ALA A 266 -18.03 -16.70 -17.94
N PRO A 267 -18.61 -17.83 -18.36
CA PRO A 267 -18.45 -18.39 -19.71
C PRO A 267 -18.77 -17.39 -20.83
N ALA A 268 -19.71 -16.46 -20.61
CA ALA A 268 -20.06 -15.42 -21.58
C ALA A 268 -18.88 -14.51 -21.94
N VAL A 269 -18.00 -14.20 -20.97
CA VAL A 269 -16.79 -13.40 -21.21
C VAL A 269 -15.82 -14.13 -22.15
N ARG A 270 -15.68 -15.45 -21.98
CA ARG A 270 -14.85 -16.29 -22.86
C ARG A 270 -15.45 -16.39 -24.26
N ALA A 271 -16.78 -16.48 -24.39
CA ALA A 271 -17.47 -16.47 -25.68
C ALA A 271 -17.22 -15.13 -26.42
N GLN A 272 -17.39 -14.00 -25.74
CA GLN A 272 -17.08 -12.68 -26.30
C GLN A 272 -15.62 -12.55 -26.76
N ALA A 273 -14.67 -13.07 -25.98
CA ALA A 273 -13.27 -13.07 -26.39
C ALA A 273 -13.04 -13.93 -27.66
N ALA A 274 -13.72 -15.08 -27.76
CA ALA A 274 -13.64 -15.95 -28.93
C ALA A 274 -14.24 -15.30 -30.20
N GLU A 275 -15.39 -14.62 -30.07
CA GLU A 275 -16.02 -13.87 -31.17
C GLU A 275 -15.11 -12.77 -31.73
N ARG A 276 -14.27 -12.19 -30.90
CA ARG A 276 -13.28 -11.18 -31.24
C ARG A 276 -11.92 -11.77 -31.64
N HIS A 277 -11.82 -13.08 -31.78
CA HIS A 277 -10.60 -13.79 -32.13
C HIS A 277 -9.42 -13.50 -31.19
N LEU A 278 -9.68 -13.18 -29.92
CA LEU A 278 -8.63 -12.89 -28.94
C LEU A 278 -7.88 -14.18 -28.56
N ARG A 279 -6.56 -14.04 -28.39
CA ARG A 279 -5.74 -15.12 -27.82
C ARG A 279 -5.84 -15.04 -26.29
N VAL A 280 -6.54 -15.97 -25.67
CA VAL A 280 -6.84 -15.92 -24.25
C VAL A 280 -5.84 -16.76 -23.44
N ILE A 281 -5.26 -16.17 -22.40
CA ILE A 281 -4.53 -16.86 -21.33
C ILE A 281 -5.37 -16.77 -20.07
N ASP A 282 -5.68 -17.89 -19.46
CA ASP A 282 -6.52 -17.97 -18.27
C ASP A 282 -5.68 -18.05 -16.99
N ALA A 283 -5.58 -16.95 -16.25
CA ALA A 283 -4.90 -16.87 -14.99
C ALA A 283 -5.81 -17.20 -13.78
N THR A 284 -7.04 -17.65 -13.97
CA THR A 284 -7.96 -18.02 -12.88
C THR A 284 -7.27 -18.92 -11.85
N CYS A 285 -7.36 -18.55 -10.58
CA CYS A 285 -6.83 -19.36 -9.49
C CYS A 285 -7.47 -20.77 -9.49
N PRO A 286 -6.69 -21.85 -9.37
CA PRO A 286 -7.24 -23.20 -9.34
C PRO A 286 -8.29 -23.44 -8.25
N LEU A 287 -8.22 -22.71 -7.13
CA LEU A 287 -9.22 -22.81 -6.06
C LEU A 287 -10.53 -22.12 -6.43
N VAL A 288 -10.49 -21.02 -7.17
CA VAL A 288 -11.68 -20.39 -7.77
C VAL A 288 -12.28 -21.28 -8.86
N ALA A 289 -11.44 -21.83 -9.74
CA ALA A 289 -11.87 -22.77 -10.78
C ALA A 289 -12.56 -24.01 -10.18
N LYS A 290 -12.16 -24.47 -9.00
CA LYS A 290 -12.85 -25.52 -8.24
C LYS A 290 -14.30 -25.14 -7.92
N VAL A 291 -14.52 -23.92 -7.40
CA VAL A 291 -15.86 -23.42 -7.07
C VAL A 291 -16.75 -23.34 -8.32
N HIS A 292 -16.23 -22.79 -9.42
CA HIS A 292 -16.91 -22.77 -10.72
C HIS A 292 -17.33 -24.18 -11.17
N HIS A 293 -16.40 -25.14 -11.05
CA HIS A 293 -16.70 -26.54 -11.40
C HIS A 293 -17.79 -27.15 -10.51
N GLU A 294 -17.81 -26.86 -9.21
CA GLU A 294 -18.82 -27.35 -8.30
C GLU A 294 -20.21 -26.78 -8.61
N VAL A 295 -20.29 -25.49 -8.91
CA VAL A 295 -21.53 -24.84 -9.31
C VAL A 295 -22.12 -25.50 -10.58
N ARG A 296 -21.27 -25.68 -11.63
CA ARG A 296 -21.72 -26.43 -12.85
C ARG A 296 -22.18 -27.83 -12.52
N ARG A 297 -21.49 -28.55 -11.65
CA ARG A 297 -21.85 -29.93 -11.25
C ARG A 297 -23.18 -29.98 -10.52
N TYR A 298 -23.52 -28.99 -9.68
CA TYR A 298 -24.81 -28.92 -9.02
C TYR A 298 -25.93 -28.57 -9.99
N ALA A 299 -25.72 -27.57 -10.85
CA ALA A 299 -26.69 -27.17 -11.88
C ALA A 299 -27.00 -28.30 -12.85
N ALA A 300 -25.99 -29.07 -13.29
CA ALA A 300 -26.18 -30.26 -14.15
C ALA A 300 -27.01 -31.38 -13.50
N ARG A 301 -27.28 -31.30 -12.19
CA ARG A 301 -28.16 -32.21 -11.43
C ARG A 301 -29.47 -31.55 -11.05
N ASP A 302 -29.84 -30.50 -11.74
CA ASP A 302 -31.05 -29.72 -11.51
C ASP A 302 -31.19 -29.24 -10.04
N ARG A 303 -30.07 -28.81 -9.43
CA ARG A 303 -30.04 -28.24 -8.08
C ARG A 303 -29.96 -26.72 -8.13
N THR A 304 -30.74 -26.07 -7.27
CA THR A 304 -30.49 -24.64 -6.96
C THR A 304 -29.22 -24.53 -6.13
N VAL A 305 -28.31 -23.67 -6.54
CA VAL A 305 -27.04 -23.42 -5.83
C VAL A 305 -27.15 -22.12 -5.07
N ILE A 306 -27.07 -22.16 -3.75
CA ILE A 306 -26.89 -20.96 -2.93
C ILE A 306 -25.42 -20.63 -2.88
N LEU A 307 -25.03 -19.53 -3.53
CA LEU A 307 -23.66 -19.04 -3.50
C LEU A 307 -23.49 -18.03 -2.35
N ILE A 308 -22.76 -18.42 -1.32
CA ILE A 308 -22.44 -17.54 -0.20
C ILE A 308 -21.31 -16.62 -0.64
N GLY A 309 -21.55 -15.30 -0.68
CA GLY A 309 -20.58 -14.32 -1.15
C GLY A 309 -21.18 -12.94 -1.39
N HIS A 310 -20.32 -11.99 -1.70
CA HIS A 310 -20.73 -10.60 -1.97
C HIS A 310 -21.14 -10.44 -3.43
N PRO A 311 -22.38 -10.02 -3.73
CA PRO A 311 -22.92 -9.99 -5.11
C PRO A 311 -22.07 -9.21 -6.10
N ASP A 312 -21.47 -8.10 -5.67
CA ASP A 312 -20.66 -7.20 -6.52
C ASP A 312 -19.20 -7.66 -6.69
N HIS A 313 -18.78 -8.74 -6.02
CA HIS A 313 -17.41 -9.21 -6.12
C HIS A 313 -17.20 -10.00 -7.42
N GLU A 314 -16.09 -9.76 -8.12
CA GLU A 314 -15.79 -10.37 -9.42
C GLU A 314 -15.83 -11.90 -9.40
N GLU A 315 -15.31 -12.53 -8.34
CA GLU A 315 -15.39 -13.99 -8.16
C GLU A 315 -16.82 -14.49 -8.09
N VAL A 316 -17.71 -13.76 -7.40
CA VAL A 316 -19.12 -14.11 -7.27
C VAL A 316 -19.85 -13.93 -8.61
N VAL A 317 -19.60 -12.81 -9.29
CA VAL A 317 -20.14 -12.56 -10.64
C VAL A 317 -19.69 -13.64 -11.62
N GLY A 318 -18.41 -13.99 -11.61
CA GLY A 318 -17.86 -15.07 -12.46
C GLY A 318 -18.48 -16.43 -12.17
N THR A 319 -18.59 -16.78 -10.89
CA THR A 319 -19.17 -18.05 -10.42
C THR A 319 -20.66 -18.15 -10.70
N MET A 320 -21.43 -17.08 -10.47
CA MET A 320 -22.87 -17.01 -10.79
C MET A 320 -23.10 -17.22 -12.28
N GLY A 321 -22.24 -16.64 -13.12
CA GLY A 321 -22.33 -16.78 -14.58
C GLY A 321 -22.10 -18.21 -15.10
N GLU A 322 -21.59 -19.15 -14.29
CA GLU A 322 -21.46 -20.55 -14.68
C GLU A 322 -22.81 -21.29 -14.81
N ALA A 323 -23.82 -20.83 -14.07
CA ALA A 323 -25.19 -21.37 -14.15
C ALA A 323 -26.21 -20.33 -13.65
N PRO A 324 -26.45 -19.24 -14.40
CA PRO A 324 -27.20 -18.09 -13.92
C PRO A 324 -28.65 -18.44 -13.51
N ASP A 325 -29.28 -19.40 -14.18
CA ASP A 325 -30.64 -19.84 -13.86
C ASP A 325 -30.73 -20.72 -12.61
N HIS A 326 -29.64 -21.18 -12.08
CA HIS A 326 -29.58 -22.09 -10.93
C HIS A 326 -28.95 -21.46 -9.69
N VAL A 327 -28.30 -20.28 -9.80
CA VAL A 327 -27.55 -19.69 -8.72
C VAL A 327 -28.34 -18.56 -8.05
N ILE A 328 -28.40 -18.61 -6.72
CA ILE A 328 -28.94 -17.54 -5.86
C ILE A 328 -27.80 -17.11 -4.93
N VAL A 329 -27.47 -15.82 -4.93
CA VAL A 329 -26.40 -15.29 -4.05
C VAL A 329 -27.01 -14.89 -2.70
N VAL A 330 -26.30 -15.20 -1.61
CA VAL A 330 -26.61 -14.73 -0.25
C VAL A 330 -25.33 -14.16 0.37
N ALA A 331 -25.43 -12.95 0.92
CA ALA A 331 -24.27 -12.27 1.48
C ALA A 331 -23.90 -12.78 2.88
N GLY A 332 -24.86 -13.31 3.64
CA GLY A 332 -24.58 -13.75 5.01
C GLY A 332 -25.76 -14.45 5.70
N PRO A 333 -25.67 -14.66 7.03
CA PRO A 333 -26.66 -15.43 7.79
C PRO A 333 -28.08 -14.88 7.69
N THR A 334 -28.26 -13.56 7.73
CA THR A 334 -29.55 -12.89 7.67
C THR A 334 -30.31 -13.19 6.35
N GLU A 335 -29.62 -13.12 5.22
CA GLU A 335 -30.19 -13.44 3.94
C GLU A 335 -30.44 -14.95 3.81
N ALA A 336 -29.56 -15.78 4.37
CA ALA A 336 -29.72 -17.22 4.41
C ALA A 336 -30.99 -17.66 5.17
N GLU A 337 -31.44 -16.91 6.17
CA GLU A 337 -32.71 -17.20 6.90
C GLU A 337 -33.95 -16.99 6.02
N THR A 338 -33.88 -16.13 5.01
CA THR A 338 -35.06 -15.73 4.23
C THR A 338 -35.02 -16.18 2.78
N VAL A 339 -33.87 -16.65 2.26
CA VAL A 339 -33.73 -17.06 0.86
C VAL A 339 -34.79 -18.07 0.43
N GLN A 340 -35.41 -17.87 -0.73
CA GLN A 340 -36.39 -18.75 -1.31
C GLN A 340 -35.76 -19.56 -2.45
N VAL A 341 -36.09 -20.83 -2.54
CA VAL A 341 -35.63 -21.74 -3.60
C VAL A 341 -36.80 -22.46 -4.24
N PRO A 342 -36.78 -22.79 -5.54
CA PRO A 342 -37.86 -23.48 -6.21
C PRO A 342 -38.17 -24.85 -5.60
N ASP A 343 -37.18 -25.66 -5.28
CA ASP A 343 -37.31 -26.98 -4.68
C ASP A 343 -36.35 -27.12 -3.46
N PRO A 344 -36.90 -27.07 -2.23
CA PRO A 344 -36.06 -27.19 -1.01
C PRO A 344 -35.35 -28.53 -0.86
N THR A 345 -35.72 -29.56 -1.62
CA THR A 345 -35.08 -30.88 -1.58
C THR A 345 -33.88 -30.98 -2.51
N LYS A 346 -33.76 -30.05 -3.45
CA LYS A 346 -32.69 -30.01 -4.46
C LYS A 346 -31.79 -28.76 -4.30
N VAL A 347 -31.23 -28.58 -3.14
CA VAL A 347 -30.34 -27.42 -2.87
C VAL A 347 -28.91 -27.88 -2.71
N GLY A 348 -27.99 -27.11 -3.30
CA GLY A 348 -26.55 -27.16 -3.04
C GLY A 348 -26.08 -25.80 -2.59
N TYR A 349 -24.90 -25.73 -2.01
CA TYR A 349 -24.25 -24.45 -1.76
C TYR A 349 -22.77 -24.47 -2.14
N ALA A 350 -22.25 -23.29 -2.47
CA ALA A 350 -20.84 -23.00 -2.68
C ALA A 350 -20.50 -21.66 -2.00
N MET A 351 -19.21 -21.35 -1.84
CA MET A 351 -18.78 -20.14 -1.14
C MET A 351 -17.72 -19.39 -1.94
N GLN A 352 -17.72 -18.08 -1.85
CA GLN A 352 -16.61 -17.23 -2.27
C GLN A 352 -15.35 -17.57 -1.45
N THR A 353 -14.18 -17.63 -2.10
CA THR A 353 -12.96 -18.15 -1.49
C THR A 353 -12.35 -17.22 -0.42
N THR A 354 -12.80 -15.96 -0.35
CA THR A 354 -12.22 -14.90 0.48
C THR A 354 -13.13 -14.41 1.63
N LEU A 355 -14.15 -15.17 2.00
CA LEU A 355 -15.05 -14.83 3.12
C LEU A 355 -14.37 -14.95 4.48
N ALA A 356 -14.95 -14.30 5.49
CA ALA A 356 -14.64 -14.58 6.88
C ALA A 356 -15.09 -16.02 7.22
N VAL A 357 -14.20 -16.78 7.85
CA VAL A 357 -14.43 -18.21 8.14
C VAL A 357 -15.65 -18.39 9.04
N GLU A 358 -15.79 -17.53 10.06
CA GLU A 358 -16.90 -17.57 11.01
C GLU A 358 -18.23 -17.26 10.34
N GLU A 359 -18.30 -16.17 9.57
CA GLU A 359 -19.51 -15.74 8.85
C GLU A 359 -19.98 -16.80 7.84
N ALA A 360 -19.03 -17.36 7.09
CA ALA A 360 -19.32 -18.42 6.13
C ALA A 360 -19.82 -19.70 6.82
N THR A 361 -19.22 -20.07 7.95
CA THR A 361 -19.62 -21.23 8.76
C THR A 361 -21.01 -21.04 9.34
N GLU A 362 -21.31 -19.87 9.90
CA GLU A 362 -22.63 -19.51 10.43
C GLU A 362 -23.69 -19.54 9.31
N THR A 363 -23.41 -18.91 8.18
CA THR A 363 -24.31 -18.91 7.02
C THR A 363 -24.62 -20.33 6.55
N ALA A 364 -23.60 -21.18 6.44
CA ALA A 364 -23.79 -22.58 6.07
C ALA A 364 -24.58 -23.36 7.13
N ALA A 365 -24.44 -23.04 8.42
CA ALA A 365 -25.23 -23.65 9.49
C ALA A 365 -26.72 -23.28 9.38
N VAL A 366 -27.03 -22.01 9.07
CA VAL A 366 -28.40 -21.55 8.77
C VAL A 366 -28.99 -22.34 7.61
N LEU A 367 -28.27 -22.46 6.50
CA LEU A 367 -28.74 -23.20 5.32
C LEU A 367 -28.97 -24.68 5.61
N ARG A 368 -28.08 -25.34 6.39
CA ARG A 368 -28.25 -26.74 6.79
C ARG A 368 -29.51 -26.95 7.65
N ARG A 369 -29.84 -26.01 8.52
CA ARG A 369 -31.05 -26.04 9.35
C ARG A 369 -32.31 -25.89 8.50
N ARG A 370 -32.27 -25.02 7.47
CA ARG A 370 -33.42 -24.77 6.60
C ARG A 370 -33.62 -25.84 5.53
N PHE A 371 -32.54 -26.42 5.01
CA PHE A 371 -32.56 -27.38 3.93
C PHE A 371 -31.92 -28.72 4.36
N PRO A 372 -32.67 -29.67 4.92
CA PRO A 372 -32.10 -30.90 5.47
C PRO A 372 -31.37 -31.79 4.46
N THR A 373 -31.67 -31.66 3.15
CA THR A 373 -31.02 -32.37 2.05
C THR A 373 -29.93 -31.56 1.36
N LEU A 374 -29.47 -30.44 2.00
CA LEU A 374 -28.48 -29.55 1.46
C LEU A 374 -27.17 -30.31 1.15
N THR A 375 -26.67 -30.11 -0.05
CA THR A 375 -25.36 -30.66 -0.45
C THR A 375 -24.33 -29.55 -0.46
N GLY A 376 -23.25 -29.71 0.29
CA GLY A 376 -22.14 -28.77 0.33
C GLY A 376 -20.91 -29.24 -0.46
N PRO A 377 -19.90 -28.37 -0.54
CA PRO A 377 -18.63 -28.72 -1.14
C PRO A 377 -17.95 -29.89 -0.39
N ARG A 378 -17.21 -30.74 -1.13
CA ARG A 378 -16.48 -31.89 -0.55
C ARG A 378 -15.30 -31.46 0.32
N ARG A 379 -14.72 -30.30 0.03
CA ARG A 379 -13.67 -29.59 0.77
C ARG A 379 -14.09 -28.15 0.84
N ASP A 380 -13.69 -27.46 1.89
CA ASP A 380 -14.00 -26.05 2.07
C ASP A 380 -13.68 -25.23 0.82
N ASP A 381 -14.55 -24.30 0.49
CA ASP A 381 -14.37 -23.39 -0.64
C ASP A 381 -13.51 -22.18 -0.20
N ILE A 382 -13.56 -21.81 1.09
CA ILE A 382 -12.63 -20.81 1.62
C ILE A 382 -11.21 -21.33 1.43
N CYS A 383 -10.39 -20.55 0.75
CA CYS A 383 -9.06 -21.00 0.39
C CYS A 383 -8.14 -21.03 1.63
N TYR A 384 -7.13 -21.92 1.58
CA TYR A 384 -6.14 -22.04 2.65
C TYR A 384 -5.48 -20.69 2.98
N ALA A 385 -5.19 -19.87 1.96
CA ALA A 385 -4.56 -18.57 2.14
C ALA A 385 -5.44 -17.60 2.96
N THR A 386 -6.75 -17.62 2.74
CA THR A 386 -7.72 -16.86 3.52
C THR A 386 -7.76 -17.34 4.96
N SER A 387 -7.94 -18.64 5.19
CA SER A 387 -8.04 -19.20 6.54
C SER A 387 -6.76 -18.99 7.36
N ASN A 388 -5.60 -19.22 6.75
CA ASN A 388 -4.30 -19.06 7.42
C ASN A 388 -4.04 -17.62 7.81
N ARG A 389 -4.29 -16.65 6.91
CA ARG A 389 -4.07 -15.21 7.21
C ARG A 389 -5.04 -14.72 8.28
N GLN A 390 -6.29 -15.16 8.27
CA GLN A 390 -7.25 -14.81 9.33
C GLN A 390 -6.82 -15.40 10.70
N ALA A 391 -6.31 -16.63 10.73
CA ALA A 391 -5.77 -17.23 11.94
C ALA A 391 -4.57 -16.43 12.48
N GLY A 392 -3.62 -16.08 11.59
CA GLY A 392 -2.46 -15.26 11.97
C GLY A 392 -2.84 -13.87 12.50
N VAL A 393 -3.87 -13.24 11.93
CA VAL A 393 -4.37 -11.94 12.41
C VAL A 393 -4.97 -12.07 13.82
N ARG A 394 -5.76 -13.10 14.09
CA ARG A 394 -6.32 -13.30 15.45
C ARG A 394 -5.22 -13.43 16.50
N GLU A 395 -4.17 -14.20 16.18
CA GLU A 395 -3.05 -14.42 17.10
C GLU A 395 -2.33 -13.12 17.46
N ILE A 396 -2.09 -12.22 16.49
CA ILE A 396 -1.42 -10.95 16.78
C ILE A 396 -2.37 -9.88 17.32
N ALA A 397 -3.66 -9.89 16.97
CA ALA A 397 -4.63 -8.87 17.37
C ALA A 397 -4.77 -8.81 18.89
N GLU A 398 -4.91 -9.95 19.56
CA GLU A 398 -5.04 -10.01 21.03
C GLU A 398 -3.84 -9.44 21.80
N GLN A 399 -2.69 -9.30 21.12
CA GLN A 399 -1.45 -8.83 21.70
C GLN A 399 -1.10 -7.39 21.27
N SER A 400 -1.90 -6.78 20.39
CA SER A 400 -1.59 -5.50 19.75
C SER A 400 -2.51 -4.37 20.25
N ASP A 401 -1.98 -3.13 20.26
CA ASP A 401 -2.76 -1.92 20.49
C ASP A 401 -3.45 -1.44 19.19
N LEU A 402 -2.86 -1.81 18.04
CA LEU A 402 -3.32 -1.48 16.69
C LEU A 402 -2.89 -2.58 15.72
N VAL A 403 -3.74 -2.95 14.78
CA VAL A 403 -3.36 -3.80 13.65
C VAL A 403 -3.34 -2.98 12.36
N ILE A 404 -2.23 -3.05 11.62
CA ILE A 404 -2.11 -2.45 10.29
C ILE A 404 -2.17 -3.58 9.25
N VAL A 405 -3.15 -3.49 8.37
CA VAL A 405 -3.36 -4.43 7.26
C VAL A 405 -2.93 -3.74 5.96
N LEU A 406 -1.91 -4.27 5.30
CA LEU A 406 -1.49 -3.80 3.99
C LEU A 406 -2.31 -4.49 2.89
N GLY A 407 -2.95 -3.71 2.04
CA GLY A 407 -3.81 -4.19 0.95
C GLY A 407 -4.80 -3.16 0.47
N SER A 408 -5.33 -3.36 -0.73
CA SER A 408 -6.25 -2.41 -1.35
C SER A 408 -7.68 -2.56 -0.82
N GLN A 409 -8.41 -1.44 -0.77
CA GLN A 409 -9.79 -1.38 -0.27
C GLN A 409 -10.78 -2.25 -1.07
N ASN A 410 -10.51 -2.52 -2.34
CA ASN A 410 -11.32 -3.41 -3.18
C ASN A 410 -10.92 -4.90 -3.03
N SER A 411 -9.90 -5.22 -2.21
CA SER A 411 -9.53 -6.60 -1.91
C SER A 411 -10.40 -7.16 -0.79
N SER A 412 -11.29 -8.09 -1.10
CA SER A 412 -12.13 -8.78 -0.11
C SER A 412 -11.28 -9.44 0.98
N ASN A 413 -10.21 -10.16 0.61
CA ASN A 413 -9.32 -10.78 1.59
C ASN A 413 -8.71 -9.73 2.55
N SER A 414 -8.21 -8.59 2.04
CA SER A 414 -7.58 -7.57 2.88
C SER A 414 -8.58 -6.91 3.85
N ARG A 415 -9.79 -6.58 3.38
CA ARG A 415 -10.86 -6.07 4.25
C ARG A 415 -11.20 -7.03 5.38
N ARG A 416 -11.32 -8.33 5.05
CA ARG A 416 -11.63 -9.36 6.06
C ARG A 416 -10.57 -9.47 7.15
N LEU A 417 -9.29 -9.22 6.84
CA LEU A 417 -8.24 -9.23 7.87
C LEU A 417 -8.43 -8.07 8.87
N ALA A 418 -8.80 -6.88 8.41
CA ALA A 418 -9.11 -5.77 9.31
C ALA A 418 -10.35 -6.08 10.17
N GLU A 419 -11.42 -6.57 9.57
CA GLU A 419 -12.64 -6.96 10.28
C GLU A 419 -12.40 -8.07 11.33
N VAL A 420 -11.51 -9.04 11.03
CA VAL A 420 -11.12 -10.10 11.99
C VAL A 420 -10.36 -9.51 13.18
N ALA A 421 -9.47 -8.54 12.96
CA ALA A 421 -8.77 -7.86 14.04
C ALA A 421 -9.74 -7.04 14.92
N GLU A 422 -10.68 -6.32 14.31
CA GLU A 422 -11.70 -5.55 15.01
C GLU A 422 -12.67 -6.46 15.81
N ALA A 423 -13.06 -7.60 15.24
CA ALA A 423 -13.86 -8.61 15.93
C ALA A 423 -13.13 -9.23 17.13
N ALA A 424 -11.80 -9.29 17.09
CA ALA A 424 -10.96 -9.69 18.25
C ALA A 424 -10.79 -8.57 19.28
N GLY A 425 -11.39 -7.38 19.06
CA GLY A 425 -11.37 -6.25 19.99
C GLY A 425 -10.21 -5.28 19.81
N THR A 426 -9.40 -5.43 18.76
CA THR A 426 -8.24 -4.57 18.48
C THR A 426 -8.54 -3.63 17.30
N PRO A 427 -8.34 -2.31 17.45
CA PRO A 427 -8.47 -1.38 16.35
C PRO A 427 -7.61 -1.80 15.15
N ALA A 428 -8.18 -1.72 13.94
CA ALA A 428 -7.46 -2.05 12.73
C ALA A 428 -7.55 -0.94 11.67
N VAL A 429 -6.54 -0.84 10.82
CA VAL A 429 -6.53 0.04 9.66
C VAL A 429 -6.10 -0.73 8.43
N LEU A 430 -6.83 -0.57 7.34
CA LEU A 430 -6.48 -1.11 6.02
C LEU A 430 -5.90 0.02 5.17
N VAL A 431 -4.67 -0.16 4.70
CA VAL A 431 -3.94 0.84 3.91
C VAL A 431 -3.27 0.18 2.70
N ASP A 432 -3.19 0.90 1.59
CA ASP A 432 -2.48 0.41 0.41
C ASP A 432 -0.95 0.37 0.62
N ASP A 433 -0.41 1.37 1.33
CA ASP A 433 1.01 1.47 1.66
C ASP A 433 1.24 2.33 2.93
N ALA A 434 2.52 2.44 3.33
CA ALA A 434 2.91 3.18 4.53
C ALA A 434 2.49 4.66 4.53
N SER A 435 2.39 5.31 3.36
CA SER A 435 2.02 6.74 3.27
C SER A 435 0.57 7.03 3.66
N GLU A 436 -0.29 6.01 3.66
CA GLU A 436 -1.69 6.13 4.06
C GLU A 436 -1.90 5.97 5.57
N VAL A 437 -0.91 5.47 6.30
CA VAL A 437 -1.00 5.35 7.76
C VAL A 437 -1.06 6.73 8.39
N GLU A 438 -2.13 7.00 9.13
CA GLU A 438 -2.31 8.25 9.88
C GLU A 438 -1.42 8.22 11.13
N LEU A 439 -0.59 9.25 11.31
CA LEU A 439 0.30 9.34 12.47
C LEU A 439 -0.45 9.39 13.81
N ASP A 440 -1.65 9.98 13.83
CA ASP A 440 -2.49 10.03 15.03
C ASP A 440 -2.94 8.63 15.48
N ARG A 441 -3.10 7.67 14.55
CA ARG A 441 -3.39 6.27 14.89
C ARG A 441 -2.22 5.57 15.59
N LEU A 442 -1.00 6.03 15.32
CA LEU A 442 0.21 5.50 15.95
C LEU A 442 0.48 6.09 17.32
N ALA A 443 -0.17 7.24 17.65
CA ALA A 443 0.02 7.90 18.93
C ALA A 443 -0.46 7.00 20.07
N GLY A 444 0.45 6.65 20.99
CA GLY A 444 0.16 5.75 22.13
C GLY A 444 0.25 4.25 21.83
N ALA A 445 0.21 3.82 20.56
CA ALA A 445 0.37 2.41 20.19
C ALA A 445 1.84 1.97 20.39
N ARG A 446 2.06 1.01 21.27
CA ARG A 446 3.36 0.43 21.61
C ARG A 446 3.59 -0.92 20.95
N ARG A 447 2.54 -1.71 20.83
CA ARG A 447 2.52 -2.98 20.12
C ARG A 447 1.67 -2.86 18.89
N ILE A 448 2.28 -3.01 17.72
CA ILE A 448 1.60 -2.90 16.43
C ILE A 448 1.65 -4.24 15.72
N GLY A 449 0.47 -4.83 15.51
CA GLY A 449 0.31 -5.99 14.65
C GLY A 449 0.38 -5.58 13.18
N ILE A 450 1.15 -6.29 12.37
CA ILE A 450 1.28 -6.03 10.94
C ILE A 450 0.93 -7.29 10.17
N THR A 451 0.03 -7.16 9.22
CA THR A 451 -0.30 -8.21 8.25
C THR A 451 -0.46 -7.63 6.86
N ALA A 452 -0.60 -8.50 5.88
CA ALA A 452 -0.82 -8.10 4.49
C ALA A 452 -1.77 -9.10 3.80
N GLY A 453 -2.69 -8.57 3.01
CA GLY A 453 -3.59 -9.36 2.21
C GLY A 453 -2.87 -10.24 1.19
N ALA A 454 -3.55 -11.29 0.72
CA ALA A 454 -3.01 -12.26 -0.23
C ALA A 454 -2.61 -11.67 -1.59
N SER A 455 -3.03 -10.44 -1.89
CA SER A 455 -2.67 -9.70 -3.10
C SER A 455 -1.62 -8.59 -2.88
N ALA A 456 -1.16 -8.38 -1.64
CA ALA A 456 -0.19 -7.33 -1.31
C ALA A 456 1.25 -7.82 -1.47
N PRO A 457 2.10 -7.07 -2.20
CA PRO A 457 3.52 -7.39 -2.32
C PRO A 457 4.25 -7.47 -0.97
N PRO A 458 5.16 -8.44 -0.76
CA PRO A 458 5.95 -8.53 0.47
C PRO A 458 6.74 -7.25 0.80
N ALA A 459 7.26 -6.59 -0.22
CA ALA A 459 8.04 -5.35 -0.08
C ALA A 459 7.28 -4.22 0.66
N LEU A 460 5.94 -4.19 0.61
CA LEU A 460 5.14 -3.20 1.34
C LEU A 460 5.22 -3.41 2.87
N VAL A 461 5.35 -4.66 3.32
CA VAL A 461 5.55 -4.97 4.74
C VAL A 461 6.92 -4.47 5.20
N ASP A 462 7.96 -4.77 4.42
CA ASP A 462 9.34 -4.32 4.72
C ASP A 462 9.42 -2.79 4.74
N GLU A 463 8.75 -2.13 3.80
CA GLU A 463 8.65 -0.67 3.75
C GLU A 463 7.94 -0.11 4.99
N LEU A 464 6.80 -0.68 5.40
CA LEU A 464 6.08 -0.23 6.59
C LEU A 464 6.94 -0.40 7.86
N VAL A 465 7.59 -1.56 8.04
CA VAL A 465 8.49 -1.80 9.17
C VAL A 465 9.62 -0.76 9.19
N ARG A 466 10.22 -0.48 8.04
CA ARG A 466 11.26 0.55 7.89
C ARG A 466 10.72 1.95 8.20
N CYS A 467 9.52 2.30 7.72
CA CYS A 467 8.89 3.59 8.03
C CYS A 467 8.63 3.75 9.52
N LEU A 468 8.13 2.72 10.20
CA LEU A 468 7.89 2.75 11.64
C LEU A 468 9.20 2.87 12.45
N SER A 469 10.30 2.26 11.98
CA SER A 469 11.61 2.42 12.62
C SER A 469 12.16 3.85 12.52
N GLY A 470 11.71 4.63 11.55
CA GLY A 470 11.98 6.06 11.44
C GLY A 470 11.27 6.94 12.48
N LEU A 471 10.33 6.38 13.24
CA LEU A 471 9.63 7.06 14.35
C LEU A 471 10.23 6.73 15.73
N GLY A 472 11.25 5.87 15.80
CA GLY A 472 11.89 5.43 17.03
C GLY A 472 12.35 3.99 16.95
N PRO A 473 13.03 3.47 18.00
CA PRO A 473 13.49 2.09 18.04
C PRO A 473 12.32 1.11 17.88
N VAL A 474 12.54 0.05 17.07
CA VAL A 474 11.57 -1.04 16.91
C VAL A 474 12.20 -2.39 17.20
N SER A 475 11.47 -3.27 17.86
CA SER A 475 11.74 -4.71 17.89
C SER A 475 10.72 -5.40 17.00
N VAL A 476 11.15 -6.38 16.20
CA VAL A 476 10.29 -7.11 15.27
C VAL A 476 10.21 -8.56 15.69
N THR A 477 8.99 -9.06 15.83
CA THR A 477 8.72 -10.46 16.20
C THR A 477 7.85 -11.09 15.11
N GLU A 478 8.32 -12.20 14.53
CA GLU A 478 7.52 -13.02 13.63
C GLU A 478 6.58 -13.91 14.44
N ASN A 479 5.28 -13.77 14.22
CA ASN A 479 4.24 -14.60 14.84
C ASN A 479 3.65 -15.54 13.79
N GLY A 480 3.52 -16.79 14.14
CA GLY A 480 2.93 -17.83 13.31
C GLY A 480 3.94 -18.91 12.90
N THR A 481 3.51 -20.15 13.04
CA THR A 481 4.29 -21.36 12.71
C THR A 481 3.87 -22.00 11.39
N LEU A 482 2.81 -21.45 10.74
CA LEU A 482 2.25 -21.98 9.50
C LEU A 482 3.12 -21.59 8.30
N THR A 483 3.58 -22.60 7.56
CA THR A 483 4.24 -22.43 6.27
C THR A 483 3.29 -22.81 5.13
N GLU A 484 3.34 -22.08 4.03
CA GLU A 484 2.54 -22.35 2.84
C GLU A 484 3.43 -22.88 1.72
N ASP A 485 3.41 -24.20 1.49
CA ASP A 485 4.22 -24.87 0.44
C ASP A 485 3.44 -25.09 -0.87
N VAL A 486 2.27 -24.47 -1.00
CA VAL A 486 1.39 -24.62 -2.17
C VAL A 486 2.00 -23.88 -3.35
N ARG A 487 2.09 -24.55 -4.50
CA ARG A 487 2.46 -23.96 -5.79
C ARG A 487 1.48 -24.42 -6.87
N PHE A 488 1.13 -23.52 -7.77
CA PHE A 488 0.28 -23.83 -8.90
C PHE A 488 1.06 -23.74 -10.21
N ALA A 489 0.84 -24.71 -11.11
CA ALA A 489 1.42 -24.66 -12.44
C ALA A 489 0.87 -23.46 -13.24
N LEU A 490 1.74 -22.84 -14.02
CA LEU A 490 1.37 -21.77 -14.96
C LEU A 490 0.46 -22.31 -16.07
N PRO A 491 -0.35 -21.42 -16.70
CA PRO A 491 -1.05 -21.76 -17.93
C PRO A 491 -0.09 -22.26 -19.01
N LYS A 492 -0.54 -23.23 -19.83
CA LYS A 492 0.31 -23.87 -20.85
C LYS A 492 0.90 -22.89 -21.84
N GLU A 493 0.18 -21.83 -22.13
CA GLU A 493 0.55 -20.76 -23.07
C GLU A 493 1.82 -20.02 -22.65
N VAL A 494 2.15 -20.01 -21.34
CA VAL A 494 3.30 -19.31 -20.75
C VAL A 494 4.21 -20.21 -19.92
N SER A 495 3.91 -21.50 -19.82
CA SER A 495 4.67 -22.45 -18.98
C SER A 495 5.95 -22.96 -19.63
N GLN A 496 6.10 -22.82 -20.95
CA GLN A 496 7.32 -23.19 -21.67
C GLN A 496 8.15 -21.93 -21.95
N PRO A 497 9.48 -22.00 -21.85
CA PRO A 497 10.37 -20.89 -22.18
C PRO A 497 10.28 -20.43 -23.64
#